data_bbf745089f41e55abb8658285217fa36
#
_entry.id   bbf745089f41e55abb8658285217fa36
#
_cell.length_a   1.000
_cell.length_b   1.000
_cell.length_c   1.000
_cell.angle_alpha   90.00
_cell.angle_beta   90.00
_cell.angle_gamma   90.00
#
_symmetry.space_group_name_H-M   'P 1'
#
loop_
_entity.id
_entity.type
_entity.pdbx_description
1 polymer ?
#
loop_
_entity_poly.entity_id
_entity_poly.type
_entity_poly.pdbx_seq_one_letter_code
_entity_poly.pdbx_strand_id
1 'polypeptide(L)'
;MKSISGLIAFSALMVTSMSVSASEIRVMSGGAPKEVFAQLAPKFEQQTGNKVVFVYDVLTALREKIAAGEKVDVLVMPVPMLDGYVKEGKLRADSQATFGTVGTNVVVKEGAPRPDISTKEKFRAAMLAARSVVHATPGKTPSGTHMGKVMEQLGIADAMAKKVIHRPALEGGVQLVADGQADIGIYPASEVANVKGIAVVGSLPAGIDLNTLYGGATTADTPAGDAAAAFVKFMAAPENRSVWKQSGFDPPGS
;
A
#
# COMPACT_ATOMS: atom_id res chain seq x y z
N MET A 1 81.29 -25.00 -0.17
CA MET A 1 79.98 -25.12 -0.77
C MET A 1 78.96 -24.67 0.30
N LYS A 2 78.41 -23.48 0.16
CA LYS A 2 77.47 -22.90 1.15
C LYS A 2 76.08 -23.04 0.60
N SER A 3 75.17 -23.80 1.27
CA SER A 3 73.82 -24.00 0.97
C SER A 3 72.96 -22.85 1.58
N ILE A 4 72.25 -22.09 0.75
CA ILE A 4 71.33 -21.04 1.18
C ILE A 4 69.92 -21.64 1.11
N SER A 5 69.33 -21.90 2.29
CA SER A 5 67.91 -22.28 2.40
C SER A 5 67.08 -21.03 2.47
N GLY A 6 66.32 -20.76 1.39
CA GLY A 6 65.36 -19.65 1.35
C GLY A 6 64.07 -20.05 2.05
N LEU A 7 63.67 -19.30 3.07
CA LEU A 7 62.42 -19.42 3.81
C LEU A 7 61.35 -18.60 3.08
N ILE A 8 60.37 -19.28 2.42
CA ILE A 8 59.25 -18.63 1.81
C ILE A 8 58.14 -18.47 2.88
N ALA A 9 57.94 -17.23 3.35
CA ALA A 9 56.85 -16.90 4.25
C ALA A 9 55.55 -16.80 3.46
N PHE A 10 54.62 -17.73 3.67
CA PHE A 10 53.28 -17.73 3.12
C PHE A 10 52.40 -16.87 4.03
N SER A 11 52.18 -15.60 3.65
CA SER A 11 51.22 -14.73 4.34
C SER A 11 49.79 -15.15 3.99
N ALA A 12 49.12 -15.86 4.88
CA ALA A 12 47.71 -16.17 4.77
C ALA A 12 46.89 -14.89 5.05
N LEU A 13 46.29 -14.37 4.00
CA LEU A 13 45.33 -13.26 4.10
C LEU A 13 44.03 -13.81 4.71
N MET A 14 43.81 -13.58 6.01
CA MET A 14 42.52 -13.88 6.67
C MET A 14 41.46 -12.89 6.16
N VAL A 15 40.63 -13.32 5.24
CA VAL A 15 39.39 -12.62 4.88
C VAL A 15 38.40 -12.87 6.02
N THR A 16 38.26 -11.93 6.92
CA THR A 16 37.22 -11.91 7.93
C THR A 16 35.89 -11.64 7.22
N SER A 17 35.13 -12.70 6.92
CA SER A 17 33.75 -12.58 6.50
C SER A 17 32.95 -12.01 7.66
N MET A 18 32.59 -10.73 7.59
CA MET A 18 31.60 -10.14 8.47
C MET A 18 30.26 -10.83 8.18
N SER A 19 29.87 -11.76 9.03
CA SER A 19 28.52 -12.32 9.03
C SER A 19 27.57 -11.19 9.42
N VAL A 20 26.90 -10.61 8.44
CA VAL A 20 25.74 -9.73 8.69
C VAL A 20 24.69 -10.62 9.33
N SER A 21 24.40 -10.42 10.61
CA SER A 21 23.32 -11.12 11.29
C SER A 21 22.00 -10.76 10.62
N ALA A 22 21.26 -11.75 10.19
CA ALA A 22 19.91 -11.56 9.62
C ALA A 22 19.01 -10.88 10.68
N SER A 23 18.40 -9.76 10.30
CA SER A 23 17.47 -9.02 11.16
C SER A 23 16.04 -9.36 10.79
N GLU A 24 15.14 -9.39 11.78
CA GLU A 24 13.70 -9.36 11.55
C GLU A 24 13.24 -7.90 11.51
N ILE A 25 12.53 -7.52 10.46
CA ILE A 25 11.99 -6.18 10.24
C ILE A 25 10.48 -6.24 10.35
N ARG A 26 9.91 -5.59 11.35
CA ARG A 26 8.46 -5.48 11.53
C ARG A 26 7.93 -4.27 10.76
N VAL A 27 7.07 -4.51 9.79
CA VAL A 27 6.46 -3.49 8.93
C VAL A 27 4.97 -3.38 9.25
N MET A 28 4.53 -2.21 9.70
CA MET A 28 3.12 -1.91 9.91
C MET A 28 2.58 -1.13 8.72
N SER A 29 1.55 -1.64 8.05
CA SER A 29 1.05 -1.10 6.79
C SER A 29 -0.46 -1.08 6.70
N GLY A 30 -1.00 -0.04 6.04
CA GLY A 30 -2.36 -0.11 5.48
C GLY A 30 -2.46 -1.18 4.40
N GLY A 31 -3.70 -1.51 4.00
CA GLY A 31 -3.95 -2.61 3.07
C GLY A 31 -3.52 -2.36 1.62
N ALA A 32 -3.51 -1.11 1.17
CA ALA A 32 -3.28 -0.78 -0.25
C ALA A 32 -1.97 -1.36 -0.84
N PRO A 33 -0.80 -1.34 -0.14
CA PRO A 33 0.44 -1.88 -0.67
C PRO A 33 0.61 -3.40 -0.53
N LYS A 34 -0.35 -4.12 0.03
CA LYS A 34 -0.20 -5.55 0.40
C LYS A 34 0.27 -6.44 -0.76
N GLU A 35 -0.33 -6.27 -1.94
CA GLU A 35 0.03 -7.06 -3.13
C GLU A 35 1.44 -6.77 -3.63
N VAL A 36 1.89 -5.52 -3.52
CA VAL A 36 3.28 -5.15 -3.85
C VAL A 36 4.25 -5.84 -2.91
N PHE A 37 3.96 -5.79 -1.61
CA PHE A 37 4.83 -6.42 -0.61
C PHE A 37 4.87 -7.94 -0.74
N ALA A 38 3.76 -8.58 -1.08
CA ALA A 38 3.74 -10.03 -1.36
C ALA A 38 4.70 -10.42 -2.50
N GLN A 39 4.92 -9.53 -3.48
CA GLN A 39 5.83 -9.77 -4.60
C GLN A 39 7.28 -9.34 -4.32
N LEU A 40 7.48 -8.25 -3.59
CA LEU A 40 8.80 -7.62 -3.41
C LEU A 40 9.52 -8.09 -2.14
N ALA A 41 8.80 -8.38 -1.04
CA ALA A 41 9.45 -8.77 0.21
C ALA A 41 10.27 -10.07 0.07
N PRO A 42 9.81 -11.14 -0.63
CA PRO A 42 10.64 -12.32 -0.84
C PRO A 42 11.95 -12.03 -1.60
N LYS A 43 11.92 -11.07 -2.54
CA LYS A 43 13.14 -10.64 -3.27
C LYS A 43 14.12 -9.92 -2.36
N PHE A 44 13.61 -9.02 -1.51
CA PHE A 44 14.41 -8.34 -0.52
C PHE A 44 15.05 -9.33 0.48
N GLU A 45 14.25 -10.26 1.01
CA GLU A 45 14.74 -11.30 1.94
C GLU A 45 15.83 -12.16 1.31
N GLN A 46 15.64 -12.57 0.04
CA GLN A 46 16.64 -13.36 -0.69
C GLN A 46 17.95 -12.59 -0.90
N GLN A 47 17.87 -11.28 -1.19
CA GLN A 47 19.05 -10.45 -1.46
C GLN A 47 19.83 -10.08 -0.20
N THR A 48 19.16 -9.93 0.93
CA THR A 48 19.74 -9.38 2.14
C THR A 48 19.92 -10.38 3.28
N GLY A 49 19.23 -11.51 3.22
CA GLY A 49 19.11 -12.46 4.33
C GLY A 49 18.21 -12.01 5.47
N ASN A 50 17.74 -10.77 5.47
CA ASN A 50 16.80 -10.26 6.48
C ASN A 50 15.40 -10.90 6.32
N LYS A 51 14.61 -10.87 7.38
CA LYS A 51 13.21 -11.31 7.38
C LYS A 51 12.27 -10.13 7.53
N VAL A 52 11.11 -10.16 6.85
CA VAL A 52 10.11 -9.10 6.92
C VAL A 52 8.80 -9.66 7.44
N VAL A 53 8.32 -9.10 8.53
CA VAL A 53 7.05 -9.47 9.16
C VAL A 53 6.07 -8.31 9.03
N PHE A 54 4.92 -8.56 8.39
CA PHE A 54 3.92 -7.53 8.16
C PHE A 54 2.78 -7.59 9.16
N VAL A 55 2.38 -6.42 9.64
CA VAL A 55 1.14 -6.17 10.38
C VAL A 55 0.25 -5.29 9.51
N TYR A 56 -0.81 -5.87 8.94
CA TYR A 56 -1.78 -5.13 8.15
C TYR A 56 -3.02 -4.81 8.98
N ASP A 57 -3.47 -3.56 8.89
CA ASP A 57 -4.71 -3.15 9.51
C ASP A 57 -5.28 -1.89 8.83
N VAL A 58 -6.49 -1.46 9.19
CA VAL A 58 -7.01 -0.16 8.78
C VAL A 58 -6.23 0.96 9.47
N LEU A 59 -6.09 2.11 8.81
CA LEU A 59 -5.23 3.20 9.31
C LEU A 59 -5.61 3.69 10.71
N THR A 60 -6.88 3.64 11.09
CA THR A 60 -7.34 3.99 12.46
C THR A 60 -6.78 3.02 13.50
N ALA A 61 -6.86 1.72 13.25
CA ALA A 61 -6.32 0.70 14.15
C ALA A 61 -4.78 0.76 14.22
N LEU A 62 -4.09 1.02 13.10
CA LEU A 62 -2.65 1.23 13.10
C LEU A 62 -2.25 2.43 13.98
N ARG A 63 -3.00 3.53 13.93
CA ARG A 63 -2.75 4.69 14.80
C ARG A 63 -2.92 4.35 16.27
N GLU A 64 -3.94 3.57 16.61
CA GLU A 64 -4.18 3.11 17.99
C GLU A 64 -3.03 2.22 18.48
N LYS A 65 -2.54 1.29 17.66
CA LYS A 65 -1.39 0.43 17.96
C LYS A 65 -0.11 1.25 18.18
N ILE A 66 0.16 2.23 17.31
CA ILE A 66 1.31 3.14 17.45
C ILE A 66 1.19 3.97 18.74
N ALA A 67 0.00 4.49 19.05
CA ALA A 67 -0.24 5.24 20.28
C ALA A 67 -0.09 4.38 21.54
N ALA A 68 -0.43 3.09 21.45
CA ALA A 68 -0.22 2.11 22.52
C ALA A 68 1.24 1.66 22.68
N GLY A 69 2.16 2.14 21.81
CA GLY A 69 3.59 1.81 21.88
C GLY A 69 3.94 0.44 21.29
N GLU A 70 3.11 -0.11 20.38
CA GLU A 70 3.44 -1.35 19.69
C GLU A 70 4.75 -1.18 18.91
N LYS A 71 5.69 -2.10 19.11
CA LYS A 71 7.00 -2.04 18.47
C LYS A 71 6.92 -2.38 17.00
N VAL A 72 7.49 -1.52 16.19
CA VAL A 72 7.53 -1.60 14.73
C VAL A 72 8.80 -0.91 14.22
N ASP A 73 9.35 -1.40 13.12
CA ASP A 73 10.58 -0.86 12.53
C ASP A 73 10.28 0.08 11.35
N VAL A 74 9.22 -0.21 10.59
CA VAL A 74 8.81 0.56 9.42
C VAL A 74 7.31 0.82 9.46
N LEU A 75 6.92 2.08 9.25
CA LEU A 75 5.53 2.46 8.97
C LEU A 75 5.35 2.70 7.48
N VAL A 76 4.28 2.12 6.90
CA VAL A 76 3.85 2.35 5.52
C VAL A 76 2.40 2.82 5.51
N MET A 77 2.21 4.07 5.11
CA MET A 77 0.89 4.73 5.13
C MET A 77 0.85 5.95 4.21
N PRO A 78 -0.28 6.66 4.08
CA PRO A 78 -0.33 7.93 3.37
C PRO A 78 0.74 8.92 3.86
N VAL A 79 1.47 9.52 2.92
CA VAL A 79 2.60 10.44 3.22
C VAL A 79 2.24 11.54 4.23
N PRO A 80 1.07 12.21 4.18
CA PRO A 80 0.72 13.21 5.19
C PRO A 80 0.68 12.67 6.63
N MET A 81 0.40 11.37 6.81
CA MET A 81 0.43 10.74 8.13
C MET A 81 1.89 10.47 8.57
N LEU A 82 2.76 10.03 7.65
CA LEU A 82 4.19 9.88 7.93
C LEU A 82 4.81 11.21 8.34
N ASP A 83 4.49 12.29 7.61
CA ASP A 83 4.96 13.65 7.92
C ASP A 83 4.54 14.10 9.33
N GLY A 84 3.34 13.71 9.75
CA GLY A 84 2.88 13.93 11.13
C GLY A 84 3.79 13.24 12.15
N TYR A 85 4.06 11.96 11.95
CA TYR A 85 4.93 11.18 12.84
C TYR A 85 6.40 11.61 12.80
N VAL A 86 6.89 12.09 11.65
CA VAL A 86 8.22 12.72 11.57
C VAL A 86 8.29 13.98 12.43
N LYS A 87 7.27 14.85 12.36
CA LYS A 87 7.19 16.07 13.20
C LYS A 87 7.11 15.73 14.70
N GLU A 88 6.48 14.62 15.05
CA GLU A 88 6.42 14.11 16.43
C GLU A 88 7.72 13.42 16.87
N GLY A 89 8.76 13.32 16.01
CA GLY A 89 10.01 12.62 16.31
C GLY A 89 9.90 11.11 16.40
N LYS A 90 8.78 10.53 15.96
CA LYS A 90 8.54 9.07 15.98
C LYS A 90 9.14 8.34 14.77
N LEU A 91 9.33 9.05 13.66
CA LEU A 91 9.95 8.52 12.45
C LEU A 91 11.20 9.32 12.07
N ARG A 92 12.14 8.66 11.43
CA ARG A 92 13.34 9.27 10.88
C ARG A 92 13.04 9.91 9.53
N ALA A 93 13.21 11.23 9.45
CA ALA A 93 12.96 12.00 8.22
C ALA A 93 13.88 11.57 7.06
N ASP A 94 15.13 11.20 7.37
CA ASP A 94 16.14 10.77 6.40
C ASP A 94 15.89 9.39 5.80
N SER A 95 14.98 8.62 6.39
CA SER A 95 14.57 7.29 5.90
C SER A 95 13.27 7.32 5.09
N GLN A 96 12.56 8.45 5.06
CA GLN A 96 11.26 8.53 4.38
C GLN A 96 11.43 8.44 2.86
N ALA A 97 10.66 7.56 2.24
CA ALA A 97 10.57 7.43 0.80
C ALA A 97 9.13 7.32 0.32
N THR A 98 8.88 7.89 -0.86
CA THR A 98 7.59 7.80 -1.55
C THR A 98 7.55 6.58 -2.44
N PHE A 99 6.45 5.81 -2.40
CA PHE A 99 6.28 4.59 -3.18
C PHE A 99 5.43 4.82 -4.44
N GLY A 100 4.34 5.56 -4.30
CA GLY A 100 3.45 5.86 -5.42
C GLY A 100 2.08 6.36 -4.97
N THR A 101 1.34 6.85 -5.94
CA THR A 101 -0.04 7.32 -5.76
C THR A 101 -1.01 6.22 -6.12
N VAL A 102 -2.03 6.00 -5.32
CA VAL A 102 -3.15 5.11 -5.63
C VAL A 102 -4.42 5.92 -5.80
N GLY A 103 -5.05 5.81 -6.97
CA GLY A 103 -6.35 6.38 -7.26
C GLY A 103 -7.49 5.48 -6.79
N THR A 104 -8.73 5.97 -6.88
CA THR A 104 -9.94 5.20 -6.59
C THR A 104 -10.67 4.87 -7.88
N ASN A 105 -10.92 3.58 -8.11
CA ASN A 105 -11.56 3.07 -9.31
C ASN A 105 -13.01 2.62 -9.04
N VAL A 106 -13.82 2.74 -10.08
CA VAL A 106 -15.16 2.16 -10.21
C VAL A 106 -15.03 0.83 -10.94
N VAL A 107 -15.61 -0.22 -10.38
CA VAL A 107 -15.62 -1.56 -10.97
C VAL A 107 -17.04 -2.11 -11.08
N VAL A 108 -17.23 -2.96 -12.06
CA VAL A 108 -18.45 -3.75 -12.26
C VAL A 108 -18.09 -5.22 -12.43
N LYS A 109 -19.05 -6.11 -12.40
CA LYS A 109 -18.84 -7.53 -12.74
C LYS A 109 -18.30 -7.64 -14.17
N GLU A 110 -17.38 -8.55 -14.41
CA GLU A 110 -16.90 -8.85 -15.76
C GLU A 110 -18.06 -9.24 -16.68
N GLY A 111 -18.09 -8.64 -17.88
CA GLY A 111 -19.18 -8.82 -18.84
C GLY A 111 -20.43 -8.00 -18.55
N ALA A 112 -20.56 -7.33 -17.42
CA ALA A 112 -21.68 -6.40 -17.17
C ALA A 112 -21.52 -5.08 -17.96
N PRO A 113 -22.63 -4.39 -18.28
CA PRO A 113 -22.57 -3.06 -18.88
C PRO A 113 -21.75 -2.09 -18.05
N ARG A 114 -20.83 -1.36 -18.71
CA ARG A 114 -20.01 -0.34 -18.05
C ARG A 114 -20.75 0.99 -18.06
N PRO A 115 -21.10 1.56 -16.89
CA PRO A 115 -21.74 2.88 -16.84
C PRO A 115 -20.77 3.96 -17.32
N ASP A 116 -21.29 5.00 -17.93
CA ASP A 116 -20.51 6.20 -18.23
C ASP A 116 -20.33 7.01 -16.94
N ILE A 117 -19.07 7.16 -16.52
CA ILE A 117 -18.66 7.89 -15.34
C ILE A 117 -17.71 9.05 -15.67
N SER A 118 -17.70 9.53 -16.91
CA SER A 118 -16.72 10.51 -17.40
C SER A 118 -16.88 11.90 -16.78
N THR A 119 -18.04 12.22 -16.19
CA THR A 119 -18.29 13.46 -15.45
C THR A 119 -18.96 13.16 -14.11
N LYS A 120 -18.99 14.16 -13.22
CA LYS A 120 -19.70 14.05 -11.92
C LYS A 120 -21.19 13.74 -12.10
N GLU A 121 -21.84 14.38 -13.08
CA GLU A 121 -23.26 14.19 -13.39
C GLU A 121 -23.54 12.78 -13.89
N LYS A 122 -22.67 12.25 -14.77
CA LYS A 122 -22.78 10.89 -15.29
C LYS A 122 -22.50 9.85 -14.20
N PHE A 123 -21.47 10.08 -13.38
CA PHE A 123 -21.20 9.24 -12.21
C PHE A 123 -22.39 9.26 -11.23
N ARG A 124 -22.96 10.44 -10.94
CA ARG A 124 -24.17 10.57 -10.12
C ARG A 124 -25.33 9.75 -10.70
N ALA A 125 -25.57 9.86 -12.01
CA ALA A 125 -26.62 9.11 -12.69
C ALA A 125 -26.39 7.59 -12.59
N ALA A 126 -25.16 7.13 -12.80
CA ALA A 126 -24.78 5.72 -12.68
C ALA A 126 -25.03 5.19 -11.25
N MET A 127 -24.65 5.95 -10.22
CA MET A 127 -24.90 5.60 -8.82
C MET A 127 -26.39 5.47 -8.51
N LEU A 128 -27.20 6.42 -8.99
CA LEU A 128 -28.65 6.40 -8.79
C LEU A 128 -29.33 5.26 -9.55
N ALA A 129 -28.83 4.88 -10.72
CA ALA A 129 -29.36 3.77 -11.54
C ALA A 129 -29.00 2.39 -10.97
N ALA A 130 -27.87 2.25 -10.28
CA ALA A 130 -27.44 1.00 -9.68
C ALA A 130 -28.46 0.51 -8.63
N ARG A 131 -28.68 -0.80 -8.55
CA ARG A 131 -29.50 -1.44 -7.50
C ARG A 131 -28.71 -1.51 -6.19
N SER A 132 -27.41 -1.74 -6.29
CA SER A 132 -26.52 -1.86 -5.15
C SER A 132 -25.11 -1.35 -5.48
N VAL A 133 -24.46 -0.73 -4.50
CA VAL A 133 -23.10 -0.22 -4.58
C VAL A 133 -22.34 -0.70 -3.36
N VAL A 134 -21.11 -1.17 -3.55
CA VAL A 134 -20.26 -1.58 -2.43
C VAL A 134 -19.00 -0.72 -2.36
N HIS A 135 -18.67 -0.26 -1.17
CA HIS A 135 -17.40 0.41 -0.85
C HIS A 135 -17.04 0.24 0.62
N ALA A 136 -15.81 0.62 0.97
CA ALA A 136 -15.32 0.55 2.34
C ALA A 136 -16.17 1.43 3.29
N THR A 137 -16.29 1.00 4.54
CA THR A 137 -17.05 1.72 5.58
C THR A 137 -16.48 3.12 5.81
N PRO A 138 -17.29 4.20 5.76
CA PRO A 138 -16.86 5.54 6.11
C PRO A 138 -16.23 5.61 7.50
N GLY A 139 -15.21 6.45 7.67
CA GLY A 139 -14.50 6.62 8.95
C GLY A 139 -13.46 5.51 9.24
N LYS A 140 -13.43 4.42 8.48
CA LYS A 140 -12.44 3.34 8.68
C LYS A 140 -11.26 3.42 7.71
N THR A 141 -11.50 3.91 6.49
CA THR A 141 -10.47 4.06 5.44
C THR A 141 -10.58 5.43 4.76
N PRO A 142 -9.51 5.90 4.11
CA PRO A 142 -9.57 7.13 3.31
C PRO A 142 -10.62 7.04 2.19
N SER A 143 -10.66 5.94 1.43
CA SER A 143 -11.62 5.74 0.34
C SER A 143 -13.07 5.69 0.83
N GLY A 144 -13.35 4.99 1.93
CA GLY A 144 -14.69 4.94 2.51
C GLY A 144 -15.16 6.31 3.01
N THR A 145 -14.28 7.04 3.73
CA THR A 145 -14.58 8.40 4.20
C THR A 145 -14.80 9.37 3.03
N HIS A 146 -13.99 9.24 1.98
CA HIS A 146 -14.13 10.04 0.78
C HIS A 146 -15.47 9.78 0.08
N MET A 147 -15.86 8.52 -0.08
CA MET A 147 -17.14 8.18 -0.71
C MET A 147 -18.35 8.72 0.05
N GLY A 148 -18.33 8.75 1.37
CA GLY A 148 -19.35 9.44 2.16
C GLY A 148 -19.49 10.91 1.75
N LYS A 149 -18.38 11.64 1.70
CA LYS A 149 -18.33 13.05 1.28
C LYS A 149 -18.77 13.25 -0.17
N VAL A 150 -18.38 12.34 -1.09
CA VAL A 150 -18.79 12.38 -2.50
C VAL A 150 -20.30 12.24 -2.63
N MET A 151 -20.93 11.34 -1.88
CA MET A 151 -22.40 11.16 -1.93
C MET A 151 -23.13 12.42 -1.39
N GLU A 152 -22.60 13.06 -0.35
CA GLU A 152 -23.10 14.32 0.16
C GLU A 152 -22.94 15.44 -0.88
N GLN A 153 -21.74 15.59 -1.46
CA GLN A 153 -21.43 16.61 -2.48
C GLN A 153 -22.34 16.49 -3.72
N LEU A 154 -22.64 15.26 -4.13
CA LEU A 154 -23.51 14.99 -5.27
C LEU A 154 -25.01 15.03 -4.92
N GLY A 155 -25.37 15.26 -3.68
CA GLY A 155 -26.76 15.31 -3.21
C GLY A 155 -27.51 13.98 -3.37
N ILE A 156 -26.80 12.84 -3.19
CA ILE A 156 -27.39 11.51 -3.35
C ILE A 156 -27.29 10.64 -2.08
N ALA A 157 -26.78 11.17 -0.97
CA ALA A 157 -26.56 10.42 0.25
C ALA A 157 -27.83 9.66 0.71
N ASP A 158 -28.96 10.31 0.79
CA ASP A 158 -30.24 9.70 1.21
C ASP A 158 -30.70 8.61 0.24
N ALA A 159 -30.61 8.86 -1.07
CA ALA A 159 -30.98 7.90 -2.11
C ALA A 159 -30.08 6.66 -2.09
N MET A 160 -28.82 6.82 -1.73
CA MET A 160 -27.84 5.74 -1.66
C MET A 160 -27.88 4.97 -0.33
N ALA A 161 -28.43 5.53 0.74
CA ALA A 161 -28.42 4.91 2.08
C ALA A 161 -28.98 3.47 2.10
N LYS A 162 -29.96 3.16 1.23
CA LYS A 162 -30.56 1.82 1.11
C LYS A 162 -29.90 0.91 0.07
N LYS A 163 -28.96 1.47 -0.73
CA LYS A 163 -28.31 0.77 -1.83
C LYS A 163 -26.85 0.46 -1.54
N VAL A 164 -26.24 1.15 -0.59
CA VAL A 164 -24.82 0.98 -0.26
C VAL A 164 -24.63 -0.20 0.68
N ILE A 165 -23.73 -1.08 0.28
CA ILE A 165 -23.21 -2.18 1.10
C ILE A 165 -21.87 -1.75 1.65
N HIS A 166 -21.79 -1.49 2.94
CA HIS A 166 -20.53 -1.20 3.60
C HIS A 166 -19.80 -2.49 3.94
N ARG A 167 -18.50 -2.54 3.60
CA ARG A 167 -17.62 -3.63 4.01
C ARG A 167 -16.41 -3.06 4.75
N PRO A 168 -15.92 -3.76 5.79
CA PRO A 168 -14.63 -3.44 6.35
C PRO A 168 -13.56 -3.48 5.24
N ALA A 169 -12.55 -2.62 5.36
CA ALA A 169 -11.39 -2.70 4.48
C ALA A 169 -10.71 -4.07 4.63
N LEU A 170 -10.11 -4.56 3.56
CA LEU A 170 -9.44 -5.86 3.47
C LEU A 170 -10.39 -7.08 3.50
N GLU A 171 -11.70 -6.90 3.56
CA GLU A 171 -12.67 -8.00 3.62
C GLU A 171 -13.58 -8.04 2.40
N GLY A 172 -13.20 -8.77 1.36
CA GLY A 172 -14.09 -9.36 0.35
C GLY A 172 -15.14 -8.48 -0.34
N GLY A 173 -15.11 -7.16 -0.16
CA GLY A 173 -16.12 -6.27 -0.74
C GLY A 173 -16.08 -6.27 -2.27
N VAL A 174 -14.90 -6.33 -2.87
CA VAL A 174 -14.74 -6.44 -4.33
C VAL A 174 -15.30 -7.77 -4.84
N GLN A 175 -15.22 -8.85 -4.03
CA GLN A 175 -15.79 -10.15 -4.39
C GLN A 175 -17.30 -10.10 -4.58
N LEU A 176 -18.01 -9.26 -3.83
CA LEU A 176 -19.47 -9.07 -4.05
C LEU A 176 -19.79 -8.59 -5.46
N VAL A 177 -18.90 -7.79 -6.06
CA VAL A 177 -19.04 -7.35 -7.45
C VAL A 177 -18.79 -8.50 -8.42
N ALA A 178 -17.69 -9.23 -8.21
CA ALA A 178 -17.34 -10.40 -9.03
C ALA A 178 -18.45 -11.45 -9.03
N ASP A 179 -19.07 -11.69 -7.89
CA ASP A 179 -20.18 -12.66 -7.72
C ASP A 179 -21.53 -12.11 -8.25
N GLY A 180 -21.61 -10.80 -8.56
CA GLY A 180 -22.84 -10.14 -9.01
C GLY A 180 -23.82 -9.82 -7.90
N GLN A 181 -23.36 -9.80 -6.65
CA GLN A 181 -24.15 -9.41 -5.48
C GLN A 181 -24.17 -7.88 -5.29
N ALA A 182 -23.23 -7.16 -5.91
CA ALA A 182 -23.24 -5.71 -6.04
C ALA A 182 -23.06 -5.31 -7.50
N ASP A 183 -23.80 -4.30 -7.95
CA ASP A 183 -23.73 -3.81 -9.34
C ASP A 183 -22.46 -3.00 -9.57
N ILE A 184 -22.06 -2.17 -8.61
CA ILE A 184 -20.91 -1.27 -8.67
C ILE A 184 -20.05 -1.43 -7.41
N GLY A 185 -18.74 -1.52 -7.59
CA GLY A 185 -17.76 -1.41 -6.51
C GLY A 185 -16.92 -0.15 -6.66
N ILE A 186 -16.52 0.48 -5.54
CA ILE A 186 -15.66 1.66 -5.52
C ILE A 186 -14.54 1.43 -4.53
N TYR A 187 -13.32 1.24 -5.06
CA TYR A 187 -12.16 0.81 -4.29
C TYR A 187 -10.86 1.45 -4.78
N PRO A 188 -9.82 1.53 -3.95
CA PRO A 188 -8.47 1.86 -4.41
C PRO A 188 -8.05 0.99 -5.59
N ALA A 189 -7.36 1.57 -6.56
CA ALA A 189 -6.89 0.85 -7.75
C ALA A 189 -6.07 -0.40 -7.39
N SER A 190 -5.30 -0.34 -6.30
CA SER A 190 -4.50 -1.46 -5.79
C SER A 190 -5.32 -2.63 -5.24
N GLU A 191 -6.56 -2.40 -4.81
CA GLU A 191 -7.44 -3.45 -4.30
C GLU A 191 -8.20 -4.18 -5.42
N VAL A 192 -8.20 -3.62 -6.63
CA VAL A 192 -8.95 -4.15 -7.78
C VAL A 192 -8.05 -4.61 -8.94
N ALA A 193 -6.77 -4.24 -8.95
CA ALA A 193 -5.84 -4.47 -10.06
C ALA A 193 -5.72 -5.95 -10.47
N ASN A 194 -5.77 -6.86 -9.51
CA ASN A 194 -5.53 -8.30 -9.73
C ASN A 194 -6.76 -9.17 -9.37
N VAL A 195 -7.94 -8.57 -9.21
CA VAL A 195 -9.15 -9.31 -8.89
C VAL A 195 -9.80 -9.85 -10.18
N LYS A 196 -10.05 -11.15 -10.21
CA LYS A 196 -10.75 -11.81 -11.33
C LYS A 196 -12.28 -11.63 -11.19
N GLY A 197 -12.97 -11.67 -12.34
CA GLY A 197 -14.44 -11.59 -12.37
C GLY A 197 -14.99 -10.17 -12.26
N ILE A 198 -14.12 -9.15 -12.27
CA ILE A 198 -14.50 -7.74 -12.35
C ILE A 198 -13.92 -7.06 -13.58
N ALA A 199 -14.57 -5.97 -14.01
CA ALA A 199 -14.08 -5.07 -15.02
C ALA A 199 -13.93 -3.67 -14.43
N VAL A 200 -12.75 -3.06 -14.58
CA VAL A 200 -12.51 -1.67 -14.21
C VAL A 200 -13.21 -0.76 -15.23
N VAL A 201 -14.13 0.08 -14.76
CA VAL A 201 -14.82 1.09 -15.57
C VAL A 201 -13.92 2.29 -15.80
N GLY A 202 -13.25 2.75 -14.75
CA GLY A 202 -12.33 3.89 -14.75
C GLY A 202 -12.15 4.46 -13.35
N SER A 203 -11.35 5.52 -13.25
CA SER A 203 -11.19 6.28 -12.03
C SER A 203 -12.40 7.19 -11.76
N LEU A 204 -12.58 7.61 -10.52
CA LEU A 204 -13.57 8.63 -10.18
C LEU A 204 -13.34 9.90 -11.01
N PRO A 205 -14.40 10.60 -11.44
CA PRO A 205 -14.28 11.85 -12.21
C PRO A 205 -13.49 12.93 -11.48
N ALA A 206 -12.84 13.80 -12.25
CA ALA A 206 -12.13 14.96 -11.71
C ALA A 206 -13.01 15.79 -10.76
N GLY A 207 -12.43 16.22 -9.64
CA GLY A 207 -13.08 17.00 -8.59
C GLY A 207 -13.96 16.20 -7.62
N ILE A 208 -14.05 14.88 -7.79
CA ILE A 208 -14.49 13.91 -6.81
C ILE A 208 -13.54 12.70 -6.75
N ASP A 209 -12.40 12.80 -7.40
CA ASP A 209 -11.33 11.80 -7.34
C ASP A 209 -10.64 11.82 -5.97
N LEU A 210 -10.04 10.69 -5.63
CA LEU A 210 -9.16 10.55 -4.48
C LEU A 210 -7.88 9.89 -4.94
N ASN A 211 -6.79 10.64 -4.83
CA ASN A 211 -5.43 10.18 -5.09
C ASN A 211 -4.66 10.18 -3.78
N THR A 212 -4.25 9.02 -3.29
CA THR A 212 -3.54 8.86 -2.03
C THR A 212 -2.08 8.51 -2.29
N LEU A 213 -1.17 9.41 -1.92
CA LEU A 213 0.27 9.19 -2.01
C LEU A 213 0.72 8.34 -0.82
N TYR A 214 1.30 7.16 -1.08
CA TYR A 214 1.86 6.27 -0.09
C TYR A 214 3.37 6.36 -0.04
N GLY A 215 3.91 6.17 1.15
CA GLY A 215 5.35 6.09 1.40
C GLY A 215 5.64 5.17 2.59
N GLY A 216 6.91 5.08 2.93
CA GLY A 216 7.40 4.37 4.10
C GLY A 216 8.51 5.14 4.79
N ALA A 217 8.65 4.94 6.10
CA ALA A 217 9.74 5.49 6.90
C ALA A 217 10.06 4.57 8.09
N THR A 218 11.30 4.60 8.58
CA THR A 218 11.72 3.85 9.77
C THR A 218 11.33 4.59 11.04
N THR A 219 11.03 3.83 12.10
CA THR A 219 10.84 4.42 13.43
C THR A 219 12.16 4.93 13.99
N ALA A 220 12.09 5.97 14.84
CA ALA A 220 13.27 6.63 15.38
C ALA A 220 14.07 5.71 16.33
N ASP A 221 13.40 4.78 17.00
CA ASP A 221 13.94 3.89 18.02
C ASP A 221 14.11 2.43 17.54
N THR A 222 14.02 2.18 16.22
CA THR A 222 14.16 0.82 15.70
C THR A 222 15.53 0.20 15.97
N PRO A 223 15.59 -1.01 16.54
CA PRO A 223 16.84 -1.75 16.65
C PRO A 223 17.34 -2.32 15.31
N ALA A 224 16.45 -2.44 14.31
CA ALA A 224 16.76 -2.93 12.97
C ALA A 224 17.14 -1.78 11.99
N GLY A 225 17.62 -0.63 12.48
CA GLY A 225 17.75 0.64 11.76
C GLY A 225 18.26 0.55 10.33
N ASP A 226 19.43 -0.06 10.12
CA ASP A 226 20.04 -0.18 8.79
C ASP A 226 19.25 -1.13 7.88
N ALA A 227 18.79 -2.26 8.40
CA ALA A 227 18.00 -3.23 7.66
C ALA A 227 16.60 -2.65 7.31
N ALA A 228 15.98 -1.93 8.25
CA ALA A 228 14.70 -1.27 8.04
C ALA A 228 14.81 -0.14 6.99
N ALA A 229 15.87 0.67 7.04
CA ALA A 229 16.14 1.70 6.03
C ALA A 229 16.43 1.10 4.65
N ALA A 230 17.18 0.00 4.60
CA ALA A 230 17.42 -0.74 3.36
C ALA A 230 16.12 -1.29 2.76
N PHE A 231 15.17 -1.77 3.58
CA PHE A 231 13.85 -2.20 3.12
C PHE A 231 13.05 -1.05 2.50
N VAL A 232 12.96 0.10 3.16
CA VAL A 232 12.26 1.28 2.63
C VAL A 232 12.87 1.73 1.30
N LYS A 233 14.21 1.80 1.23
CA LYS A 233 14.94 2.15 0.01
C LYS A 233 14.70 1.15 -1.12
N PHE A 234 14.71 -0.15 -0.80
CA PHE A 234 14.43 -1.22 -1.77
C PHE A 234 13.02 -1.08 -2.34
N MET A 235 12.01 -0.85 -1.50
CA MET A 235 10.63 -0.67 -1.97
C MET A 235 10.47 0.53 -2.90
N ALA A 236 11.22 1.63 -2.67
CA ALA A 236 11.18 2.83 -3.49
C ALA A 236 12.10 2.77 -4.72
N ALA A 237 12.88 1.72 -4.89
CA ALA A 237 13.89 1.63 -5.94
C ALA A 237 13.27 1.64 -7.35
N PRO A 238 13.93 2.31 -8.33
CA PRO A 238 13.41 2.42 -9.70
C PRO A 238 13.09 1.09 -10.36
N GLU A 239 13.88 0.05 -10.11
CA GLU A 239 13.71 -1.31 -10.63
C GLU A 239 12.41 -1.98 -10.15
N ASN A 240 11.83 -1.52 -9.05
CA ASN A 240 10.60 -2.05 -8.48
C ASN A 240 9.33 -1.29 -8.94
N ARG A 241 9.47 -0.19 -9.68
CA ARG A 241 8.34 0.63 -10.16
C ARG A 241 7.33 -0.16 -10.98
N SER A 242 7.79 -1.11 -11.79
CA SER A 242 6.88 -1.96 -12.58
C SER A 242 5.93 -2.77 -11.72
N VAL A 243 6.38 -3.27 -10.56
CA VAL A 243 5.55 -4.02 -9.62
C VAL A 243 4.50 -3.12 -8.98
N TRP A 244 4.90 -1.90 -8.57
CA TRP A 244 3.96 -0.89 -8.06
C TRP A 244 2.89 -0.55 -9.09
N LYS A 245 3.29 -0.31 -10.35
CA LYS A 245 2.37 0.03 -11.44
C LYS A 245 1.38 -1.11 -11.76
N GLN A 246 1.86 -2.35 -11.83
CA GLN A 246 1.01 -3.53 -12.04
C GLN A 246 0.04 -3.75 -10.89
N SER A 247 0.39 -3.31 -9.69
CA SER A 247 -0.46 -3.38 -8.50
C SER A 247 -1.36 -2.14 -8.31
N GLY A 248 -1.55 -1.33 -9.35
CA GLY A 248 -2.50 -0.19 -9.33
C GLY A 248 -1.99 1.09 -8.69
N PHE A 249 -0.68 1.20 -8.47
CA PHE A 249 -0.04 2.46 -8.06
C PHE A 249 0.55 3.19 -9.26
N ASP A 250 0.70 4.51 -9.12
CA ASP A 250 1.46 5.37 -10.00
C ASP A 250 2.74 5.82 -9.25
N PRO A 251 3.89 5.14 -9.49
CA PRO A 251 5.13 5.44 -8.80
C PRO A 251 5.76 6.74 -9.30
N PRO A 252 6.57 7.45 -8.47
CA PRO A 252 7.22 8.70 -8.86
C PRO A 252 8.09 8.54 -10.11
N GLY A 253 7.95 9.47 -11.08
CA GLY A 253 8.74 9.49 -12.32
C GLY A 253 8.38 8.38 -13.32
N SER A 254 7.15 7.89 -13.27
CA SER A 254 6.56 7.01 -14.30
C SER A 254 5.93 7.82 -15.43
#